data_5a852f5051a695ad6b3754b325f505d0
#
_entry.id   5a852f5051a695ad6b3754b325f505d0
#
_cell.length_a   1.000
_cell.length_b   1.000
_cell.length_c   1.000
_cell.angle_alpha   90.00
_cell.angle_beta   90.00
_cell.angle_gamma   90.00
#
_symmetry.space_group_name_H-M   'P 1'
#
loop_
_entity.id
_entity.type
_entity.pdbx_description
1 polymer ?
#
loop_
_entity_poly.entity_id
_entity_poly.type
_entity_poly.pdbx_seq_one_letter_code
_entity_poly.pdbx_strand_id
1 'polypeptide(L)'
;MSHDMGILETKRPEFDELLTKIAKYALEFDIKSPLAYETARYCLMDTIGCGLLALNFPACTKLLGPVVEGAEFRPLGAKIPGTSYQLEPERAAFNVGAMVRWLDFNDTWLAAEWGHPSDNLGAIWAVA
;
A
#
# COMPACT_ATOMS: atom_id res chain seq x y z
N MET A 1 21.96 41.47 -28.59
CA MET A 1 21.11 40.34 -28.96
C MET A 1 20.68 39.65 -27.67
N SER A 2 19.50 39.94 -27.17
CA SER A 2 18.91 39.27 -26.01
C SER A 2 18.35 37.94 -26.47
N HIS A 3 18.89 36.85 -25.97
CA HIS A 3 18.25 35.55 -26.12
C HIS A 3 17.03 35.53 -25.20
N ASP A 4 15.89 35.75 -25.80
CA ASP A 4 14.59 35.47 -25.20
C ASP A 4 14.47 33.93 -25.10
N MET A 5 14.86 33.37 -23.96
CA MET A 5 14.60 31.98 -23.66
C MET A 5 13.10 31.91 -23.33
N GLY A 6 12.30 31.65 -24.36
CA GLY A 6 10.87 31.40 -24.21
C GLY A 6 10.66 30.31 -23.14
N ILE A 7 10.07 30.71 -22.04
CA ILE A 7 9.58 29.76 -21.02
C ILE A 7 8.52 28.92 -21.73
N LEU A 8 8.85 27.68 -22.05
CA LEU A 8 7.87 26.72 -22.52
C LEU A 8 6.85 26.54 -21.38
N GLU A 9 5.72 27.21 -21.48
CA GLU A 9 4.58 26.92 -20.62
C GLU A 9 4.17 25.45 -20.83
N THR A 10 4.69 24.58 -19.98
CA THR A 10 4.25 23.19 -19.91
C THR A 10 2.87 23.17 -19.27
N LYS A 11 1.86 23.48 -20.07
CA LYS A 11 0.47 23.30 -19.65
C LYS A 11 0.24 21.81 -19.45
N ARG A 12 -0.13 21.43 -18.20
CA ARG A 12 -0.48 20.05 -17.89
C ARG A 12 -1.65 19.61 -18.80
N PRO A 13 -1.54 18.49 -19.52
CA PRO A 13 -2.66 17.96 -20.30
C PRO A 13 -3.83 17.60 -19.36
N GLU A 14 -5.02 17.51 -19.91
CA GLU A 14 -6.16 16.98 -19.18
C GLU A 14 -5.89 15.52 -18.73
N PHE A 15 -6.52 15.11 -17.63
CA PHE A 15 -6.37 13.76 -17.15
C PHE A 15 -6.99 12.76 -18.13
N ASP A 16 -6.33 11.63 -18.26
CA ASP A 16 -6.85 10.48 -19.00
C ASP A 16 -8.25 10.09 -18.50
N GLU A 17 -9.14 9.71 -19.44
CA GLU A 17 -10.53 9.37 -19.14
C GLU A 17 -10.61 8.17 -18.19
N LEU A 18 -9.72 7.16 -18.35
CA LEU A 18 -9.70 5.99 -17.50
C LEU A 18 -9.31 6.34 -16.07
N LEU A 19 -8.26 7.18 -15.89
CA LEU A 19 -7.86 7.67 -14.57
C LEU A 19 -8.99 8.44 -13.88
N THR A 20 -9.69 9.28 -14.65
CA THR A 20 -10.83 10.04 -14.13
C THR A 20 -11.97 9.12 -13.69
N LYS A 21 -12.27 8.06 -14.45
CA LYS A 21 -13.29 7.07 -14.10
C LYS A 21 -12.92 6.28 -12.84
N ILE A 22 -11.65 5.86 -12.71
CA ILE A 22 -11.16 5.15 -11.53
C ILE A 22 -11.26 6.04 -10.29
N ALA A 23 -10.77 7.27 -10.37
CA ALA A 23 -10.84 8.22 -9.26
C ALA A 23 -12.29 8.50 -8.83
N LYS A 24 -13.17 8.72 -9.80
CA LYS A 24 -14.60 8.94 -9.54
C LYS A 24 -15.25 7.71 -8.87
N TYR A 25 -14.97 6.51 -9.36
CA TYR A 25 -15.45 5.28 -8.74
C TYR A 25 -14.98 5.16 -7.28
N ALA A 26 -13.69 5.37 -7.03
CA ALA A 26 -13.11 5.27 -5.70
C ALA A 26 -13.71 6.28 -4.70
N LEU A 27 -14.07 7.47 -5.17
CA LEU A 27 -14.59 8.56 -4.31
C LEU A 27 -16.11 8.53 -4.14
N GLU A 28 -16.85 8.10 -5.14
CA GLU A 28 -18.31 8.26 -5.18
C GLU A 28 -19.09 6.94 -5.03
N PHE A 29 -18.43 5.79 -5.24
CA PHE A 29 -19.13 4.50 -5.20
C PHE A 29 -19.49 4.12 -3.76
N ASP A 30 -20.79 3.97 -3.51
CA ASP A 30 -21.32 3.55 -2.21
C ASP A 30 -21.48 2.03 -2.16
N ILE A 31 -20.63 1.37 -1.36
CA ILE A 31 -20.65 -0.09 -1.18
C ILE A 31 -21.79 -0.44 -0.23
N LYS A 32 -22.86 -1.05 -0.75
CA LYS A 32 -24.05 -1.42 0.04
C LYS A 32 -24.14 -2.91 0.40
N SER A 33 -23.26 -3.73 -0.17
CA SER A 33 -23.27 -5.17 0.04
C SER A 33 -22.68 -5.56 1.39
N PRO A 34 -23.45 -6.15 2.34
CA PRO A 34 -22.90 -6.68 3.57
C PRO A 34 -21.84 -7.76 3.32
N LEU A 35 -22.04 -8.58 2.27
CA LEU A 35 -21.09 -9.63 1.89
C LEU A 35 -19.73 -9.04 1.48
N ALA A 36 -19.70 -7.88 0.80
CA ALA A 36 -18.45 -7.21 0.43
C ALA A 36 -17.66 -6.82 1.67
N TYR A 37 -18.31 -6.24 2.67
CA TYR A 37 -17.67 -5.86 3.94
C TYR A 37 -17.22 -7.09 4.75
N GLU A 38 -18.02 -8.14 4.80
CA GLU A 38 -17.66 -9.37 5.50
C GLU A 38 -16.43 -10.03 4.84
N THR A 39 -16.43 -10.13 3.51
CA THR A 39 -15.28 -10.67 2.76
C THR A 39 -14.03 -9.82 2.98
N ALA A 40 -14.13 -8.50 2.88
CA ALA A 40 -13.01 -7.60 3.14
C ALA A 40 -12.44 -7.76 4.57
N ARG A 41 -13.32 -7.99 5.56
CA ARG A 41 -12.90 -8.27 6.94
C ARG A 41 -12.12 -9.58 7.06
N TYR A 42 -12.55 -10.64 6.39
CA TYR A 42 -11.81 -11.91 6.39
C TYR A 42 -10.48 -11.78 5.65
N CYS A 43 -10.45 -11.11 4.50
CA CYS A 43 -9.20 -10.81 3.79
C CYS A 43 -8.23 -10.02 4.67
N LEU A 44 -8.71 -9.00 5.39
CA LEU A 44 -7.88 -8.22 6.30
C LEU A 44 -7.31 -9.07 7.45
N MET A 45 -8.13 -9.94 8.05
CA MET A 45 -7.69 -10.84 9.13
C MET A 45 -6.63 -11.81 8.64
N ASP A 46 -6.85 -12.44 7.48
CA ASP A 46 -5.90 -13.34 6.84
C ASP A 46 -4.58 -12.63 6.53
N THR A 47 -4.67 -11.48 5.90
CA THR A 47 -3.51 -10.65 5.53
C THR A 47 -2.67 -10.26 6.74
N ILE A 48 -3.30 -9.80 7.83
CA ILE A 48 -2.59 -9.48 9.07
C ILE A 48 -1.96 -10.75 9.66
N GLY A 49 -2.67 -11.87 9.62
CA GLY A 49 -2.15 -13.17 10.07
C GLY A 49 -0.90 -13.59 9.31
N CYS A 50 -0.93 -13.51 7.98
CA CYS A 50 0.24 -13.76 7.12
C CYS A 50 1.42 -12.85 7.49
N GLY A 51 1.17 -11.56 7.65
CA GLY A 51 2.20 -10.59 8.02
C GLY A 51 2.83 -10.88 9.38
N LEU A 52 2.02 -11.19 10.39
CA LEU A 52 2.52 -11.52 11.72
C LEU A 52 3.30 -12.86 11.74
N LEU A 53 2.83 -13.86 10.98
CA LEU A 53 3.54 -15.12 10.84
C LEU A 53 4.90 -14.95 10.17
N ALA A 54 5.02 -14.04 9.22
CA ALA A 54 6.26 -13.72 8.52
C ALA A 54 7.38 -13.22 9.47
N LEU A 55 7.03 -12.65 10.62
CA LEU A 55 8.00 -12.21 11.63
C LEU A 55 8.81 -13.33 12.27
N ASN A 56 8.39 -14.59 12.12
CA ASN A 56 9.18 -15.74 12.56
C ASN A 56 10.33 -16.09 11.60
N PHE A 57 10.44 -15.41 10.48
CA PHE A 57 11.45 -15.71 9.46
C PHE A 57 12.53 -14.63 9.42
N PRO A 58 13.77 -14.94 9.84
CA PRO A 58 14.88 -13.97 9.86
C PRO A 58 15.15 -13.34 8.49
N ALA A 59 14.90 -14.06 7.39
CA ALA A 59 15.07 -13.55 6.05
C ALA A 59 14.01 -12.47 5.70
N CYS A 60 12.82 -12.52 6.30
CA CYS A 60 11.83 -11.46 6.21
C CYS A 60 12.20 -10.28 7.12
N THR A 61 12.46 -10.56 8.40
CA THR A 61 12.65 -9.49 9.39
C THR A 61 13.85 -8.59 9.10
N LYS A 62 14.90 -9.11 8.45
CA LYS A 62 16.04 -8.30 7.99
C LYS A 62 15.70 -7.25 6.93
N LEU A 63 14.55 -7.36 6.26
CA LEU A 63 14.07 -6.38 5.28
C LEU A 63 13.31 -5.22 5.94
N LEU A 64 12.90 -5.42 7.20
CA LEU A 64 12.05 -4.48 7.92
C LEU A 64 12.86 -3.35 8.55
N GLY A 65 12.14 -2.31 8.95
CA GLY A 65 12.72 -1.12 9.55
C GLY A 65 13.05 -0.02 8.53
N PRO A 66 13.69 1.06 8.97
CA PRO A 66 14.11 2.18 8.13
C PRO A 66 15.23 1.77 7.16
N VAL A 67 15.42 2.55 6.10
CA VAL A 67 16.56 2.35 5.17
C VAL A 67 17.89 2.66 5.85
N VAL A 68 17.90 3.69 6.69
CA VAL A 68 19.05 4.08 7.48
C VAL A 68 18.75 3.80 8.95
N GLU A 69 19.63 3.12 9.63
CA GLU A 69 19.47 2.80 11.04
C GLU A 69 19.16 4.04 11.88
N GLY A 70 18.11 3.96 12.72
CA GLY A 70 17.65 5.08 13.54
C GLY A 70 16.79 6.13 12.82
N ALA A 71 16.63 6.06 11.50
CA ALA A 71 15.79 6.99 10.74
C ALA A 71 14.30 6.60 10.84
N GLU A 72 13.73 6.75 12.04
CA GLU A 72 12.30 6.52 12.28
C GLU A 72 11.51 7.83 12.30
N PHE A 73 10.24 7.78 11.94
CA PHE A 73 9.35 8.94 11.85
C PHE A 73 8.42 9.03 13.08
N ARG A 74 8.99 9.13 14.27
CA ARG A 74 8.22 9.17 15.54
C ARG A 74 7.82 10.60 15.92
N PRO A 75 6.61 10.80 16.47
CA PRO A 75 5.54 9.81 16.73
C PRO A 75 4.52 9.66 15.58
N LEU A 76 4.72 10.32 14.46
CA LEU A 76 3.71 10.50 13.40
C LEU A 76 3.81 9.47 12.26
N GLY A 77 4.85 8.63 12.26
CA GLY A 77 5.02 7.60 11.23
C GLY A 77 4.00 6.47 11.32
N ALA A 78 3.79 5.80 10.18
CA ALA A 78 2.96 4.61 10.11
C ALA A 78 3.58 3.46 10.93
N LYS A 79 2.78 2.82 11.77
CA LYS A 79 3.21 1.70 12.63
C LYS A 79 3.26 0.40 11.83
N ILE A 80 4.33 -0.35 11.98
CA ILE A 80 4.47 -1.66 11.35
C ILE A 80 3.98 -2.73 12.33
N PRO A 81 2.91 -3.50 11.99
CA PRO A 81 2.32 -4.49 12.88
C PRO A 81 3.34 -5.50 13.42
N GLY A 82 3.26 -5.78 14.73
CA GLY A 82 4.16 -6.75 15.38
C GLY A 82 5.60 -6.27 15.58
N THR A 83 5.91 -5.01 15.28
CA THR A 83 7.23 -4.40 15.47
C THR A 83 7.14 -3.10 16.27
N SER A 84 8.29 -2.53 16.64
CA SER A 84 8.36 -1.20 17.25
C SER A 84 8.53 -0.05 16.24
N TYR A 85 8.64 -0.36 14.95
CA TYR A 85 8.93 0.63 13.92
C TYR A 85 7.76 1.59 13.64
N GLN A 86 8.12 2.87 13.46
CA GLN A 86 7.24 3.92 12.92
C GLN A 86 7.99 4.60 11.79
N LEU A 87 7.48 4.46 10.58
CA LEU A 87 8.20 4.82 9.36
C LEU A 87 7.37 5.80 8.51
N GLU A 88 8.04 6.48 7.59
CA GLU A 88 7.38 7.24 6.55
C GLU A 88 6.53 6.33 5.65
N PRO A 89 5.50 6.85 4.98
CA PRO A 89 4.49 6.03 4.29
C PRO A 89 5.07 5.06 3.26
N GLU A 90 6.03 5.47 2.45
CA GLU A 90 6.62 4.62 1.41
C GLU A 90 7.36 3.42 2.03
N ARG A 91 8.14 3.69 3.08
CA ARG A 91 8.89 2.62 3.76
C ARG A 91 7.96 1.72 4.57
N ALA A 92 6.92 2.29 5.16
CA ALA A 92 5.88 1.53 5.85
C ALA A 92 5.13 0.61 4.88
N ALA A 93 4.73 1.11 3.72
CA ALA A 93 4.08 0.31 2.69
C ALA A 93 4.95 -0.87 2.24
N PHE A 94 6.26 -0.63 2.02
CA PHE A 94 7.20 -1.70 1.70
C PHE A 94 7.30 -2.74 2.81
N ASN A 95 7.41 -2.33 4.08
CA ASN A 95 7.55 -3.24 5.21
C ASN A 95 6.31 -4.13 5.35
N VAL A 96 5.11 -3.55 5.33
CA VAL A 96 3.85 -4.30 5.43
C VAL A 96 3.67 -5.21 4.22
N GLY A 97 3.94 -4.73 3.03
CA GLY A 97 3.87 -5.52 1.80
C GLY A 97 4.84 -6.71 1.82
N ALA A 98 6.09 -6.51 2.26
CA ALA A 98 7.08 -7.59 2.40
C ALA A 98 6.61 -8.66 3.38
N MET A 99 6.05 -8.26 4.53
CA MET A 99 5.51 -9.19 5.53
C MET A 99 4.33 -10.00 4.97
N VAL A 100 3.38 -9.32 4.33
CA VAL A 100 2.16 -9.94 3.79
C VAL A 100 2.50 -10.96 2.70
N ARG A 101 3.42 -10.62 1.80
CA ARG A 101 3.81 -11.46 0.66
C ARG A 101 4.86 -12.51 0.97
N TRP A 102 5.44 -12.48 2.18
CA TRP A 102 6.59 -13.35 2.50
C TRP A 102 6.33 -14.84 2.28
N LEU A 103 5.16 -15.31 2.70
CA LEU A 103 4.81 -16.74 2.65
C LEU A 103 4.08 -17.15 1.38
N ASP A 104 3.69 -16.19 0.54
CA ASP A 104 3.03 -16.39 -0.74
C ASP A 104 1.73 -17.22 -0.68
N PHE A 105 0.98 -17.12 0.44
CA PHE A 105 -0.33 -17.76 0.61
C PHE A 105 -1.40 -16.81 1.18
N ASN A 106 -1.18 -15.50 1.10
CA ASN A 106 -2.20 -14.50 1.37
C ASN A 106 -3.35 -14.63 0.36
N ASP A 107 -4.46 -13.96 0.65
CA ASP A 107 -5.70 -14.04 -0.11
C ASP A 107 -5.48 -14.04 -1.63
N THR A 108 -6.32 -14.79 -2.34
CA THR A 108 -6.28 -14.85 -3.80
C THR A 108 -7.68 -14.67 -4.38
N TRP A 109 -7.82 -13.72 -5.30
CA TRP A 109 -9.02 -13.55 -6.09
C TRP A 109 -8.83 -14.15 -7.48
N LEU A 110 -9.68 -15.15 -7.80
CA LEU A 110 -9.65 -15.85 -9.08
C LEU A 110 -10.73 -15.25 -10.00
N ALA A 111 -10.29 -14.57 -11.04
CA ALA A 111 -11.12 -14.06 -12.11
C ALA A 111 -10.58 -14.53 -13.47
N ALA A 112 -10.81 -13.78 -14.55
CA ALA A 112 -10.15 -14.04 -15.84
C ALA A 112 -8.62 -13.93 -15.70
N GLU A 113 -8.19 -12.90 -14.97
CA GLU A 113 -6.84 -12.78 -14.40
C GLU A 113 -6.98 -12.94 -12.88
N TRP A 114 -5.95 -13.44 -12.24
CA TRP A 114 -5.94 -13.61 -10.78
C TRP A 114 -5.02 -12.59 -10.11
N GLY A 115 -5.25 -12.33 -8.83
CA GLY A 115 -4.46 -11.40 -8.07
C GLY A 115 -4.64 -11.59 -6.56
N HIS A 116 -3.85 -10.88 -5.79
CA HIS A 116 -3.92 -10.85 -4.35
C HIS A 116 -4.42 -9.47 -3.90
N PRO A 117 -5.70 -9.32 -3.53
CA PRO A 117 -6.25 -8.05 -3.05
C PRO A 117 -5.44 -7.42 -1.92
N SER A 118 -4.88 -8.25 -1.04
CA SER A 118 -4.03 -7.84 0.07
C SER A 118 -2.69 -7.20 -0.32
N ASP A 119 -2.25 -7.32 -1.57
CA ASP A 119 -1.06 -6.60 -2.06
C ASP A 119 -1.20 -5.08 -1.92
N ASN A 120 -2.44 -4.58 -1.89
CA ASN A 120 -2.74 -3.16 -1.67
C ASN A 120 -2.67 -2.74 -0.19
N LEU A 121 -2.70 -3.71 0.76
CA LEU A 121 -2.83 -3.39 2.18
C LEU A 121 -1.66 -2.55 2.69
N GLY A 122 -0.43 -2.80 2.20
CA GLY A 122 0.74 -2.04 2.62
C GLY A 122 0.58 -0.54 2.39
N ALA A 123 0.12 -0.16 1.22
CA ALA A 123 -0.12 1.25 0.87
C ALA A 123 -1.30 1.84 1.66
N ILE A 124 -2.40 1.11 1.78
CA ILE A 124 -3.59 1.54 2.53
C ILE A 124 -3.23 1.75 4.00
N TRP A 125 -2.54 0.80 4.62
CA TRP A 125 -2.11 0.86 6.01
C TRP A 125 -1.20 2.05 6.30
N ALA A 126 -0.30 2.35 5.37
CA ALA A 126 0.68 3.41 5.55
C ALA A 126 0.08 4.83 5.57
N VAL A 127 -1.12 5.01 4.99
CA VAL A 127 -1.77 6.33 4.87
C VAL A 127 -3.07 6.46 5.68
N ALA A 128 -3.59 5.36 6.23
CA ALA A 128 -4.79 5.36 7.07
C ALA A 128 -4.51 5.85 8.50
#